data_15065d565603c63fad0cbecd50f3edaf
#
_entry.id   15065d565603c63fad0cbecd50f3edaf
#
_cell.length_a   1.000
_cell.length_b   1.000
_cell.length_c   1.000
_cell.angle_alpha   90.00
_cell.angle_beta   90.00
_cell.angle_gamma   90.00
#
_symmetry.space_group_name_H-M   'P 1'
#
loop_
_entity.id
_entity.type
_entity.pdbx_description
1 polymer ?
#
loop_
_entity_poly.entity_id
_entity_poly.type
_entity_poly.pdbx_seq_one_letter_code
_entity_poly.pdbx_strand_id
1 'polypeptide(L)'
;MKKFIVITLGVLVFMGACINSNNSSASASDETANTEEVTDSVNTDTNEVFEKTWDFTSDTDDMDDSVNKYYSLRSDNFANFDFPYQGDSYLTITVRYMKKYGYDVLLNIDKGQMVGNEYNGTNYVRVRFDNGKAEKYYYNEPSDGSADCVFIKNASKFIKKCKTAKTIIIEQEFYQEGVHQFKFHVDKSLEMK
;
A
#
# COMPACT_ATOMS: atom_id res chain seq x y z
N MET A 1 -21.78 21.78 32.59
CA MET A 1 -21.71 22.88 31.64
C MET A 1 -20.89 22.40 30.46
N LYS A 2 -21.55 22.06 29.34
CA LYS A 2 -20.89 21.55 28.11
C LYS A 2 -20.57 22.76 27.22
N LYS A 3 -19.29 22.96 26.90
CA LYS A 3 -18.87 24.01 25.96
C LYS A 3 -18.87 23.40 24.55
N PHE A 4 -19.74 23.89 23.67
CA PHE A 4 -19.72 23.62 22.24
C PHE A 4 -18.70 24.54 21.59
N ILE A 5 -17.76 23.95 20.86
CA ILE A 5 -16.86 24.69 19.96
C ILE A 5 -17.45 24.58 18.57
N VAL A 6 -17.86 25.72 18.02
CA VAL A 6 -18.32 25.86 16.63
C VAL A 6 -17.10 26.21 15.79
N ILE A 7 -16.75 25.33 14.86
CA ILE A 7 -15.69 25.59 13.85
C ILE A 7 -16.40 26.04 12.58
N THR A 8 -16.21 27.30 12.22
CA THR A 8 -16.68 27.92 10.97
C THR A 8 -15.77 27.52 9.83
N LEU A 9 -16.34 26.88 8.82
CA LEU A 9 -15.70 26.48 7.56
C LEU A 9 -15.66 27.70 6.63
N GLY A 10 -14.46 28.22 6.35
CA GLY A 10 -14.24 29.29 5.37
C GLY A 10 -14.10 28.70 3.97
N VAL A 11 -15.06 29.02 3.10
CA VAL A 11 -15.02 28.70 1.66
C VAL A 11 -14.21 29.78 0.95
N LEU A 12 -13.08 29.42 0.34
CA LEU A 12 -12.31 30.30 -0.52
C LEU A 12 -12.61 29.93 -1.99
N VAL A 13 -13.36 30.79 -2.66
CA VAL A 13 -13.64 30.69 -4.10
C VAL A 13 -12.52 31.41 -4.86
N PHE A 14 -11.75 30.70 -5.68
CA PHE A 14 -10.86 31.29 -6.66
C PHE A 14 -11.50 31.23 -8.05
N MET A 15 -11.94 32.37 -8.53
CA MET A 15 -12.18 32.61 -9.96
C MET A 15 -10.87 33.04 -10.63
N GLY A 16 -10.40 32.30 -11.61
CA GLY A 16 -9.28 32.66 -12.46
C GLY A 16 -9.68 32.61 -13.93
N ALA A 17 -9.58 33.76 -14.59
CA ALA A 17 -10.06 34.04 -15.93
C ALA A 17 -9.16 33.44 -17.01
N CYS A 18 -9.80 33.01 -18.12
CA CYS A 18 -9.19 32.66 -19.38
C CYS A 18 -8.68 33.90 -20.10
N ILE A 19 -7.46 33.85 -20.67
CA ILE A 19 -7.06 34.73 -21.77
C ILE A 19 -6.45 33.89 -22.88
N ASN A 20 -7.11 33.89 -24.00
CA ASN A 20 -6.72 33.34 -25.30
C ASN A 20 -6.04 34.45 -26.10
N SER A 21 -4.89 34.21 -26.75
CA SER A 21 -4.44 35.01 -27.88
C SER A 21 -3.52 34.21 -28.79
N ASN A 22 -4.03 33.89 -29.95
CA ASN A 22 -3.25 33.52 -31.12
C ASN A 22 -2.52 34.77 -31.66
N ASN A 23 -1.29 34.65 -32.14
CA ASN A 23 -0.99 35.07 -33.51
C ASN A 23 0.37 34.59 -34.02
N SER A 24 0.36 34.25 -35.28
CA SER A 24 1.41 33.77 -36.16
C SER A 24 2.33 34.90 -36.67
N SER A 25 3.58 34.62 -36.95
CA SER A 25 4.16 34.69 -38.33
C SER A 25 5.67 34.91 -38.32
N ALA A 26 6.30 34.20 -39.18
CA ALA A 26 7.61 34.08 -39.78
C ALA A 26 8.51 35.35 -39.89
N SER A 27 9.82 35.21 -39.77
CA SER A 27 10.85 35.16 -40.82
C SER A 27 12.28 35.43 -40.30
N ALA A 28 13.16 34.54 -40.69
CA ALA A 28 14.50 34.58 -41.26
C ALA A 28 15.64 35.47 -40.69
N SER A 29 16.81 34.77 -40.55
CA SER A 29 18.20 35.14 -40.72
C SER A 29 18.84 36.04 -39.63
N ASP A 30 19.93 35.65 -38.98
CA ASP A 30 21.29 35.65 -39.47
C ASP A 30 22.27 35.00 -38.46
N GLU A 31 23.38 34.49 -38.96
CA GLU A 31 24.46 33.80 -38.30
C GLU A 31 25.19 34.68 -37.29
N THR A 32 25.61 34.14 -36.16
CA THR A 32 26.99 34.39 -35.65
C THR A 32 27.39 33.24 -34.72
N ALA A 33 28.49 32.59 -35.07
CA ALA A 33 29.18 31.57 -34.29
C ALA A 33 29.68 32.13 -32.96
N ASN A 34 29.43 31.42 -31.87
CA ASN A 34 30.30 31.53 -30.70
C ASN A 34 30.51 30.13 -30.10
N THR A 35 31.75 29.69 -30.18
CA THR A 35 32.28 28.47 -29.57
C THR A 35 32.34 28.68 -28.08
N GLU A 36 31.55 27.94 -27.31
CA GLU A 36 31.76 27.77 -25.87
C GLU A 36 31.83 26.31 -25.49
N GLU A 37 32.83 26.00 -24.74
CA GLU A 37 33.29 24.72 -24.23
C GLU A 37 32.16 23.88 -23.65
N VAL A 38 32.01 22.68 -24.17
CA VAL A 38 31.21 21.61 -23.55
C VAL A 38 32.00 21.04 -22.39
N THR A 39 31.74 21.52 -21.20
CA THR A 39 32.11 20.76 -19.99
C THR A 39 31.17 19.59 -19.87
N ASP A 40 31.71 18.43 -20.18
CA ASP A 40 31.12 17.10 -20.00
C ASP A 40 30.90 16.86 -18.49
N SER A 41 29.71 17.24 -18.00
CA SER A 41 29.26 16.81 -16.69
C SER A 41 28.75 15.39 -16.84
N VAL A 42 29.62 14.44 -16.55
CA VAL A 42 29.27 13.04 -16.34
C VAL A 42 28.21 12.97 -15.24
N ASN A 43 26.97 12.93 -15.67
CA ASN A 43 25.84 12.56 -14.82
C ASN A 43 26.02 11.07 -14.52
N THR A 44 26.68 10.78 -13.40
CA THR A 44 26.73 9.43 -12.84
C THR A 44 25.32 9.13 -12.34
N ASP A 45 24.50 8.61 -13.23
CA ASP A 45 23.21 8.01 -12.90
C ASP A 45 23.51 6.78 -12.03
N THR A 46 23.66 6.99 -10.73
CA THR A 46 23.68 5.90 -9.77
C THR A 46 22.28 5.34 -9.74
N ASN A 47 22.06 4.30 -10.54
CA ASN A 47 20.89 3.45 -10.46
C ASN A 47 20.94 2.77 -9.09
N GLU A 48 20.48 3.47 -8.05
CA GLU A 48 20.23 2.86 -6.75
C GLU A 48 19.08 1.88 -6.94
N VAL A 49 19.41 0.61 -7.07
CA VAL A 49 18.44 -0.48 -7.05
C VAL A 49 17.89 -0.54 -5.63
N PHE A 50 16.74 0.09 -5.40
CA PHE A 50 16.05 -0.01 -4.13
C PHE A 50 15.58 -1.44 -3.93
N GLU A 51 16.27 -2.18 -3.07
CA GLU A 51 15.85 -3.53 -2.67
C GLU A 51 14.52 -3.45 -1.91
N LYS A 52 13.50 -4.12 -2.41
CA LYS A 52 12.22 -4.23 -1.73
C LYS A 52 12.30 -5.23 -0.58
N THR A 53 12.16 -4.70 0.62
CA THR A 53 12.26 -5.47 1.87
C THR A 53 11.01 -5.27 2.71
N TRP A 54 10.89 -6.04 3.78
CA TRP A 54 9.88 -5.80 4.82
C TRP A 54 10.28 -4.56 5.63
N ASP A 55 9.37 -3.60 5.72
CA ASP A 55 9.52 -2.43 6.58
C ASP A 55 9.33 -2.86 8.03
N PHE A 56 10.26 -2.48 8.90
CA PHE A 56 10.19 -2.76 10.33
C PHE A 56 9.91 -1.48 11.11
N THR A 57 8.88 -1.53 11.95
CA THR A 57 8.60 -0.48 12.96
C THR A 57 8.33 -1.12 14.30
N SER A 58 8.52 -0.37 15.38
CA SER A 58 8.16 -0.78 16.73
C SER A 58 7.70 0.42 17.54
N ASP A 59 6.78 0.18 18.45
CA ASP A 59 6.30 1.12 19.45
C ASP A 59 6.32 0.49 20.85
N THR A 60 6.30 1.32 21.86
CA THR A 60 6.20 0.88 23.26
C THR A 60 4.84 1.28 23.80
N ASP A 61 4.15 0.34 24.42
CA ASP A 61 2.89 0.61 25.13
C ASP A 61 3.20 1.34 26.44
N ASP A 62 2.72 2.58 26.57
CA ASP A 62 2.98 3.43 27.74
C ASP A 62 2.33 2.92 29.04
N MET A 63 1.47 1.91 28.95
CA MET A 63 0.78 1.36 30.12
C MET A 63 1.54 0.23 30.81
N ASP A 64 2.32 -0.56 30.04
CA ASP A 64 3.01 -1.75 30.57
C ASP A 64 4.45 -1.92 30.04
N ASP A 65 5.00 -0.89 29.39
CA ASP A 65 6.33 -0.86 28.77
C ASP A 65 6.57 -2.02 27.78
N SER A 66 5.51 -2.63 27.28
CA SER A 66 5.66 -3.71 26.30
C SER A 66 5.97 -3.17 24.91
N VAL A 67 6.87 -3.85 24.20
CA VAL A 67 7.26 -3.48 22.86
C VAL A 67 6.41 -4.25 21.84
N ASN A 68 5.68 -3.52 21.03
CA ASN A 68 4.97 -4.04 19.86
C ASN A 68 5.89 -3.94 18.64
N LYS A 69 5.84 -4.91 17.75
CA LYS A 69 6.67 -4.97 16.54
C LYS A 69 5.81 -5.20 15.32
N TYR A 70 6.12 -4.50 14.25
CA TYR A 70 5.39 -4.57 12.99
C TYR A 70 6.37 -4.76 11.84
N TYR A 71 6.06 -5.72 10.97
CA TYR A 71 6.79 -6.00 9.74
C TYR A 71 5.79 -5.88 8.61
N SER A 72 5.91 -4.86 7.79
CA SER A 72 4.93 -4.53 6.75
C SER A 72 5.51 -4.68 5.35
N LEU A 73 4.70 -5.15 4.42
CA LEU A 73 5.04 -5.29 3.02
C LEU A 73 3.85 -4.83 2.18
N ARG A 74 4.05 -3.78 1.37
CA ARG A 74 3.03 -3.24 0.47
C ARG A 74 3.09 -3.92 -0.89
N SER A 75 1.95 -4.12 -1.53
CA SER A 75 1.87 -4.72 -2.88
C SER A 75 2.59 -3.87 -3.93
N ASP A 76 3.04 -4.51 -5.01
CA ASP A 76 3.68 -3.84 -6.16
C ASP A 76 2.65 -3.20 -7.08
N ASN A 77 1.46 -3.78 -7.14
CA ASN A 77 0.33 -3.29 -7.91
C ASN A 77 -0.79 -2.85 -6.99
N PHE A 78 -1.68 -2.07 -7.55
CA PHE A 78 -2.87 -1.56 -6.89
C PHE A 78 -4.14 -2.03 -7.61
N ALA A 79 -5.27 -1.90 -6.92
CA ALA A 79 -6.61 -1.95 -7.51
C ALA A 79 -7.13 -0.53 -7.68
N ASN A 80 -7.88 -0.29 -8.75
CA ASN A 80 -8.71 0.90 -8.92
C ASN A 80 -10.14 0.49 -8.68
N PHE A 81 -10.77 1.10 -7.69
CA PHE A 81 -12.16 0.86 -7.33
C PHE A 81 -13.05 2.00 -7.82
N ASP A 82 -14.33 1.71 -7.98
CA ASP A 82 -15.35 2.70 -8.28
C ASP A 82 -15.66 3.59 -7.05
N PHE A 83 -16.50 4.59 -7.25
CA PHE A 83 -16.96 5.44 -6.15
C PHE A 83 -17.62 4.58 -5.03
N PRO A 84 -17.29 4.81 -3.73
CA PRO A 84 -16.57 5.95 -3.16
C PRO A 84 -15.05 5.75 -2.97
N TYR A 85 -14.47 4.64 -3.42
CA TYR A 85 -13.10 4.22 -3.13
C TYR A 85 -12.09 4.53 -4.25
N GLN A 86 -12.39 5.51 -5.09
CA GLN A 86 -11.58 5.86 -6.26
C GLN A 86 -10.11 6.14 -5.95
N GLY A 87 -9.27 5.81 -6.93
CA GLY A 87 -7.82 5.97 -6.92
C GLY A 87 -7.10 4.70 -6.48
N ASP A 88 -5.78 4.77 -6.53
CA ASP A 88 -4.91 3.64 -6.25
C ASP A 88 -5.15 3.09 -4.84
N SER A 89 -5.39 1.80 -4.76
CA SER A 89 -5.60 1.08 -3.51
C SER A 89 -4.68 -0.12 -3.44
N TYR A 90 -3.72 -0.08 -2.53
CA TYR A 90 -2.72 -1.12 -2.33
C TYR A 90 -3.10 -2.01 -1.17
N LEU A 91 -2.73 -3.28 -1.27
CA LEU A 91 -2.84 -4.22 -0.15
C LEU A 91 -1.52 -4.26 0.62
N THR A 92 -1.59 -4.19 1.94
CA THR A 92 -0.45 -4.32 2.83
C THR A 92 -0.56 -5.58 3.68
N ILE A 93 0.49 -6.39 3.69
CA ILE A 93 0.65 -7.51 4.63
C ILE A 93 1.38 -6.95 5.85
N THR A 94 0.83 -7.12 7.06
CA THR A 94 1.50 -6.75 8.30
C THR A 94 1.61 -7.98 9.21
N VAL A 95 2.84 -8.39 9.52
CA VAL A 95 3.12 -9.34 10.61
C VAL A 95 3.34 -8.51 11.86
N ARG A 96 2.44 -8.66 12.84
CA ARG A 96 2.48 -7.91 14.10
C ARG A 96 2.81 -8.83 15.27
N TYR A 97 3.62 -8.35 16.21
CA TYR A 97 3.82 -8.97 17.52
C TYR A 97 3.34 -8.03 18.61
N MET A 98 2.52 -8.56 19.50
CA MET A 98 2.10 -7.89 20.73
C MET A 98 2.31 -8.84 21.91
N LYS A 99 2.89 -8.34 23.00
CA LYS A 99 3.17 -9.15 24.21
C LYS A 99 1.95 -9.96 24.69
N LYS A 100 0.78 -9.35 24.65
CA LYS A 100 -0.48 -9.95 25.11
C LYS A 100 -1.03 -11.03 24.16
N TYR A 101 -0.85 -10.86 22.85
CA TYR A 101 -1.52 -11.68 21.83
C TYR A 101 -0.56 -12.55 21.02
N GLY A 102 0.77 -12.32 21.14
CA GLY A 102 1.76 -12.98 20.32
C GLY A 102 1.79 -12.44 18.89
N TYR A 103 2.10 -13.31 17.94
CA TYR A 103 2.15 -12.97 16.53
C TYR A 103 0.79 -13.14 15.85
N ASP A 104 0.37 -12.13 15.11
CA ASP A 104 -0.73 -12.20 14.16
C ASP A 104 -0.30 -11.68 12.77
N VAL A 105 -1.18 -11.87 11.77
CA VAL A 105 -1.00 -11.39 10.40
C VAL A 105 -2.26 -10.67 9.98
N LEU A 106 -2.09 -9.41 9.60
CA LEU A 106 -3.15 -8.55 9.09
C LEU A 106 -2.96 -8.36 7.59
N LEU A 107 -4.06 -8.29 6.88
CA LEU A 107 -4.11 -7.75 5.52
C LEU A 107 -4.94 -6.48 5.57
N ASN A 108 -4.37 -5.37 5.11
CA ASN A 108 -5.03 -4.06 5.09
C ASN A 108 -5.08 -3.56 3.65
N ILE A 109 -6.24 -3.06 3.22
CA ILE A 109 -6.41 -2.35 1.95
C ILE A 109 -6.51 -0.84 2.21
N ASP A 110 -5.87 -0.03 1.38
CA ASP A 110 -5.88 1.44 1.57
C ASP A 110 -7.29 2.01 1.43
N LYS A 111 -8.06 1.47 0.48
CA LYS A 111 -9.45 1.84 0.21
C LYS A 111 -10.21 0.58 -0.21
N GLY A 112 -11.52 0.54 -0.02
CA GLY A 112 -12.35 -0.61 -0.38
C GLY A 112 -12.83 -1.41 0.83
N GLN A 113 -13.70 -2.38 0.58
CA GLN A 113 -14.27 -3.25 1.60
C GLN A 113 -13.98 -4.70 1.22
N MET A 114 -13.18 -5.38 2.03
CA MET A 114 -12.96 -6.81 1.89
C MET A 114 -14.23 -7.56 2.28
N VAL A 115 -14.68 -8.49 1.46
CA VAL A 115 -15.86 -9.31 1.73
C VAL A 115 -15.51 -10.78 1.76
N GLY A 116 -16.33 -11.55 2.50
CA GLY A 116 -16.17 -12.98 2.56
C GLY A 116 -16.66 -13.66 1.27
N ASN A 117 -16.03 -14.78 0.93
CA ASN A 117 -16.30 -15.54 -0.29
C ASN A 117 -17.28 -16.69 -0.07
N GLU A 118 -17.74 -16.94 1.14
CA GLU A 118 -18.61 -18.08 1.42
C GLU A 118 -19.86 -17.66 2.22
N TYR A 119 -21.01 -18.07 1.73
CA TYR A 119 -22.31 -17.79 2.34
C TYR A 119 -22.45 -18.30 3.78
N ASN A 120 -21.64 -19.29 4.16
CA ASN A 120 -21.64 -19.88 5.51
C ASN A 120 -20.74 -19.13 6.52
N GLY A 121 -20.18 -17.96 6.14
CA GLY A 121 -19.33 -17.15 7.00
C GLY A 121 -17.89 -17.68 7.15
N THR A 122 -17.46 -18.59 6.28
CA THR A 122 -16.08 -19.11 6.28
C THR A 122 -15.22 -18.31 5.31
N ASN A 123 -14.81 -17.13 5.73
CA ASN A 123 -14.08 -16.18 4.89
C ASN A 123 -12.62 -16.58 4.71
N TYR A 124 -12.11 -16.46 3.47
CA TYR A 124 -10.72 -16.77 3.15
C TYR A 124 -10.17 -15.84 2.05
N VAL A 125 -8.84 -15.66 2.05
CA VAL A 125 -8.08 -15.18 0.91
C VAL A 125 -7.39 -16.37 0.24
N ARG A 126 -7.15 -16.27 -1.07
CA ARG A 126 -6.28 -17.24 -1.76
C ARG A 126 -4.87 -16.68 -1.83
N VAL A 127 -3.89 -17.44 -1.37
CA VAL A 127 -2.50 -17.01 -1.33
C VAL A 127 -1.62 -18.00 -2.08
N ARG A 128 -0.77 -17.47 -2.94
CA ARG A 128 0.27 -18.23 -3.63
C ARG A 128 1.63 -17.67 -3.24
N PHE A 129 2.50 -18.54 -2.76
CA PHE A 129 3.90 -18.22 -2.48
C PHE A 129 4.78 -18.80 -3.59
N ASP A 130 5.62 -17.97 -4.20
CA ASP A 130 6.52 -18.31 -5.30
C ASP A 130 5.79 -19.07 -6.42
N ASN A 131 6.37 -20.17 -6.88
CA ASN A 131 5.78 -21.04 -7.91
C ASN A 131 4.87 -22.14 -7.33
N GLY A 132 4.52 -22.05 -6.04
CA GLY A 132 3.66 -23.01 -5.36
C GLY A 132 2.20 -22.97 -5.85
N LYS A 133 1.38 -23.87 -5.32
CA LYS A 133 -0.07 -23.85 -5.55
C LYS A 133 -0.71 -22.76 -4.69
N ALA A 134 -1.78 -22.15 -5.19
CA ALA A 134 -2.62 -21.26 -4.39
C ALA A 134 -3.36 -22.05 -3.30
N GLU A 135 -3.28 -21.57 -2.07
CA GLU A 135 -3.89 -22.15 -0.88
C GLU A 135 -4.92 -21.18 -0.30
N LYS A 136 -5.98 -21.70 0.34
CA LYS A 136 -6.91 -20.90 1.13
C LYS A 136 -6.31 -20.58 2.49
N TYR A 137 -6.31 -19.30 2.86
CA TYR A 137 -6.02 -18.81 4.20
C TYR A 137 -7.26 -18.16 4.77
N TYR A 138 -7.85 -18.82 5.76
CA TYR A 138 -9.03 -18.32 6.44
C TYR A 138 -8.68 -17.14 7.32
N TYR A 139 -9.63 -16.23 7.51
CA TYR A 139 -9.43 -15.03 8.32
C TYR A 139 -10.60 -14.78 9.27
N ASN A 140 -10.37 -13.90 10.25
CA ASN A 140 -11.38 -13.27 11.06
C ASN A 140 -11.48 -11.80 10.67
N GLU A 141 -12.68 -11.27 10.76
CA GLU A 141 -12.94 -9.84 10.65
C GLU A 141 -12.58 -9.14 11.96
N PRO A 142 -12.22 -7.85 11.93
CA PRO A 142 -12.01 -7.05 13.13
C PRO A 142 -13.27 -6.94 13.96
N SER A 143 -13.11 -6.86 15.29
CA SER A 143 -14.25 -6.76 16.22
C SER A 143 -14.96 -5.40 16.19
N ASP A 144 -14.33 -4.38 15.61
CA ASP A 144 -14.89 -3.05 15.41
C ASP A 144 -15.75 -2.93 14.15
N GLY A 145 -15.82 -4.01 13.34
CA GLY A 145 -16.59 -4.07 12.11
C GLY A 145 -15.93 -3.36 10.92
N SER A 146 -14.65 -2.96 11.02
CA SER A 146 -13.93 -2.41 9.87
C SER A 146 -13.80 -3.47 8.77
N ALA A 147 -13.99 -3.05 7.52
CA ALA A 147 -13.95 -3.93 6.34
C ALA A 147 -12.67 -3.76 5.49
N ASP A 148 -11.78 -2.90 5.89
CA ASP A 148 -10.50 -2.60 5.24
C ASP A 148 -9.35 -3.45 5.79
N CYS A 149 -9.61 -4.26 6.83
CA CYS A 149 -8.63 -5.12 7.48
C CYS A 149 -9.21 -6.50 7.76
N VAL A 150 -8.35 -7.53 7.66
CA VAL A 150 -8.68 -8.90 8.09
C VAL A 150 -7.50 -9.55 8.79
N PHE A 151 -7.78 -10.47 9.72
CA PHE A 151 -6.79 -11.20 10.51
C PHE A 151 -6.68 -12.64 10.03
N ILE A 152 -5.53 -13.03 9.48
CA ILE A 152 -5.28 -14.37 8.98
C ILE A 152 -5.29 -15.38 10.14
N LYS A 153 -6.17 -16.38 10.07
CA LYS A 153 -6.11 -17.55 10.95
C LYS A 153 -4.83 -18.33 10.67
N ASN A 154 -4.28 -18.99 11.70
CA ASN A 154 -3.01 -19.73 11.57
C ASN A 154 -1.85 -18.85 11.06
N ALA A 155 -1.65 -17.71 11.73
CA ALA A 155 -0.58 -16.75 11.45
C ALA A 155 0.79 -17.42 11.34
N SER A 156 1.07 -18.41 12.20
CA SER A 156 2.36 -19.13 12.21
C SER A 156 2.67 -19.82 10.86
N LYS A 157 1.66 -20.43 10.20
CA LYS A 157 1.83 -21.05 8.88
C LYS A 157 2.15 -19.98 7.83
N PHE A 158 1.44 -18.85 7.85
CA PHE A 158 1.66 -17.74 6.93
C PHE A 158 3.05 -17.14 7.10
N ILE A 159 3.43 -16.79 8.33
CA ILE A 159 4.74 -16.22 8.67
C ILE A 159 5.89 -17.15 8.23
N LYS A 160 5.75 -18.46 8.45
CA LYS A 160 6.76 -19.44 8.03
C LYS A 160 6.99 -19.38 6.51
N LYS A 161 5.95 -19.17 5.71
CA LYS A 161 6.07 -19.00 4.26
C LYS A 161 6.73 -17.66 3.90
N CYS A 162 6.35 -16.57 4.56
CA CYS A 162 6.97 -15.24 4.34
C CYS A 162 8.48 -15.21 4.60
N LYS A 163 8.98 -16.04 5.52
CA LYS A 163 10.42 -16.15 5.83
C LYS A 163 11.28 -16.70 4.69
N THR A 164 10.68 -17.26 3.65
CA THR A 164 11.42 -17.88 2.53
C THR A 164 10.94 -17.41 1.16
N ALA A 165 9.74 -16.85 1.09
CA ALA A 165 9.13 -16.44 -0.18
C ALA A 165 9.84 -15.24 -0.78
N LYS A 166 9.99 -15.26 -2.12
CA LYS A 166 10.43 -14.15 -2.95
C LYS A 166 9.26 -13.47 -3.66
N THR A 167 8.17 -14.18 -3.83
CA THR A 167 6.94 -13.65 -4.44
C THR A 167 5.74 -14.14 -3.65
N ILE A 168 4.82 -13.22 -3.36
CA ILE A 168 3.54 -13.53 -2.74
C ILE A 168 2.45 -12.95 -3.64
N ILE A 169 1.41 -13.74 -3.92
CA ILE A 169 0.22 -13.25 -4.63
C ILE A 169 -0.97 -13.52 -3.72
N ILE A 170 -1.74 -12.48 -3.43
CA ILE A 170 -2.96 -12.56 -2.62
C ILE A 170 -4.14 -12.17 -3.48
N GLU A 171 -5.14 -13.02 -3.50
CA GLU A 171 -6.42 -12.81 -4.17
C GLU A 171 -7.52 -12.64 -3.13
N GLN A 172 -8.22 -11.52 -3.19
CA GLN A 172 -9.30 -11.14 -2.28
C GLN A 172 -10.48 -10.58 -3.05
N GLU A 173 -11.69 -10.86 -2.56
CA GLU A 173 -12.94 -10.32 -3.07
C GLU A 173 -13.30 -9.01 -2.34
N PHE A 174 -13.78 -8.02 -3.10
CA PHE A 174 -14.18 -6.71 -2.58
C PHE A 174 -15.64 -6.45 -2.92
N TYR A 175 -16.32 -5.74 -2.02
CA TYR A 175 -17.73 -5.41 -2.17
C TYR A 175 -17.99 -4.59 -3.44
N GLN A 176 -18.84 -5.12 -4.32
CA GLN A 176 -19.20 -4.56 -5.64
C GLN A 176 -18.05 -4.42 -6.65
N GLU A 177 -16.83 -4.79 -6.26
CA GLU A 177 -15.63 -4.63 -7.10
C GLU A 177 -15.11 -6.00 -7.60
N GLY A 178 -15.65 -7.09 -7.07
CA GLY A 178 -15.23 -8.44 -7.46
C GLY A 178 -13.87 -8.84 -6.88
N VAL A 179 -13.17 -9.72 -7.59
CA VAL A 179 -11.93 -10.33 -7.12
C VAL A 179 -10.72 -9.62 -7.70
N HIS A 180 -9.81 -9.18 -6.83
CA HIS A 180 -8.54 -8.55 -7.19
C HIS A 180 -7.35 -9.37 -6.72
N GLN A 181 -6.24 -9.29 -7.47
CA GLN A 181 -4.97 -9.92 -7.14
C GLN A 181 -3.91 -8.88 -6.86
N PHE A 182 -3.25 -9.00 -5.71
CA PHE A 182 -2.14 -8.17 -5.28
C PHE A 182 -0.86 -8.99 -5.29
N LYS A 183 0.19 -8.43 -5.91
CA LYS A 183 1.49 -9.06 -6.07
C LYS A 183 2.51 -8.36 -5.19
N PHE A 184 3.37 -9.14 -4.57
CA PHE A 184 4.45 -8.67 -3.72
C PHE A 184 5.73 -9.34 -4.17
N HIS A 185 6.71 -8.54 -4.54
CA HIS A 185 8.07 -9.00 -4.74
C HIS A 185 8.90 -8.71 -3.49
N VAL A 186 9.81 -9.60 -3.14
CA VAL A 186 10.59 -9.49 -1.91
C VAL A 186 12.04 -9.85 -2.21
N ASP A 187 12.93 -8.87 -2.16
CA ASP A 187 14.36 -9.08 -2.35
C ASP A 187 14.99 -9.71 -1.12
N LYS A 188 14.61 -9.22 0.07
CA LYS A 188 15.00 -9.82 1.36
C LYS A 188 13.79 -10.40 2.07
N SER A 189 13.86 -11.69 2.38
CA SER A 189 12.82 -12.41 3.13
C SER A 189 12.59 -11.82 4.52
N LEU A 190 11.42 -12.12 5.12
CA LEU A 190 11.05 -11.65 6.45
C LEU A 190 12.06 -12.11 7.51
N GLU A 191 12.78 -11.16 8.11
CA GLU A 191 13.63 -11.36 9.27
C GLU A 191 12.98 -10.72 10.49
N MET A 192 12.68 -11.54 11.50
CA MET A 192 12.00 -11.08 12.72
C MET A 192 13.03 -10.84 13.82
N LYS A 193 13.06 -9.63 14.36
CA LYS A 193 13.96 -9.18 15.43
C LYS A 193 13.35 -9.37 16.81
#